data_8da5488b88ac9c21317b6d40d223c4fa
#
_entry.id   8da5488b88ac9c21317b6d40d223c4fa
#
_cell.length_a   1.000
_cell.length_b   1.000
_cell.length_c   1.000
_cell.angle_alpha   90.00
_cell.angle_beta   90.00
_cell.angle_gamma   90.00
#
_symmetry.space_group_name_H-M   'P 1'
#
loop_
_entity.id
_entity.type
_entity.pdbx_description
1 polymer ?
#
loop_
_entity_poly.entity_id
_entity_poly.type
_entity_poly.pdbx_seq_one_letter_code
_entity_poly.pdbx_strand_id
1 'polypeptide(L)'
;MSYKAEYIWVDGQKPTAKLRSKGKVIADGEQPPIWGFDGSSTNQAPGENSDCVLNPVFVCPDPVRGGDNKLVMCEVLLTDMTPHPSNTRAACATSAEKFAAMDMWFGIEQEYTYFDGVKPLGWPDNGFPAPQGGYYCGVGSDEVFGRPIVEAHLDACIHAGLAIAGING
;
A
#
# COMPACT_ATOMS: atom_id res chain seq x y z
N MET A 1 -26.00 -6.24 -9.63
CA MET A 1 -24.86 -5.39 -10.07
C MET A 1 -23.56 -6.03 -9.61
N SER A 2 -22.42 -5.48 -9.92
CA SER A 2 -21.12 -6.01 -9.52
C SER A 2 -20.15 -4.86 -9.22
N TYR A 3 -19.11 -5.12 -8.43
CA TYR A 3 -18.08 -4.16 -8.09
C TYR A 3 -16.67 -4.70 -8.43
N LYS A 4 -15.70 -3.80 -8.52
CA LYS A 4 -14.30 -4.14 -8.73
C LYS A 4 -13.60 -4.22 -7.38
N ALA A 5 -12.86 -5.30 -7.16
CA ALA A 5 -11.98 -5.49 -6.01
C ALA A 5 -10.53 -5.52 -6.49
N GLU A 6 -9.73 -4.57 -6.04
CA GLU A 6 -8.29 -4.52 -6.31
C GLU A 6 -7.55 -5.25 -5.20
N TYR A 7 -7.06 -6.44 -5.51
CA TYR A 7 -6.26 -7.26 -4.61
C TYR A 7 -4.82 -6.76 -4.63
N ILE A 8 -4.30 -6.38 -3.48
CA ILE A 8 -2.98 -5.79 -3.30
C ILE A 8 -2.16 -6.68 -2.37
N TRP A 9 -0.91 -7.01 -2.76
CA TRP A 9 0.01 -7.80 -1.95
C TRP A 9 1.45 -7.32 -2.10
N VAL A 10 2.32 -7.80 -1.22
CA VAL A 10 3.76 -7.53 -1.25
C VAL A 10 4.46 -8.69 -1.95
N ASP A 11 5.31 -8.38 -2.94
CA ASP A 11 6.03 -9.37 -3.74
C ASP A 11 7.29 -9.93 -3.03
N GLY A 12 8.02 -10.81 -3.72
CA GLY A 12 9.26 -11.43 -3.23
C GLY A 12 10.54 -10.73 -3.68
N GLN A 13 10.48 -9.51 -4.21
CA GLN A 13 11.65 -8.78 -4.69
C GLN A 13 12.67 -8.48 -3.59
N LYS A 14 13.95 -8.51 -3.93
CA LYS A 14 15.08 -8.18 -3.06
C LYS A 14 15.92 -7.07 -3.70
N PRO A 15 16.52 -6.16 -2.94
CA PRO A 15 16.48 -6.02 -1.48
C PRO A 15 15.17 -5.43 -0.95
N THR A 16 14.37 -4.78 -1.80
CA THR A 16 13.13 -4.10 -1.42
C THR A 16 11.95 -4.75 -2.14
N ALA A 17 11.02 -5.30 -1.37
CA ALA A 17 9.76 -5.82 -1.87
C ALA A 17 8.86 -4.68 -2.39
N LYS A 18 8.03 -5.00 -3.38
CA LYS A 18 7.13 -4.03 -4.03
C LYS A 18 5.67 -4.46 -3.87
N LEU A 19 4.78 -3.49 -3.90
CA LEU A 19 3.35 -3.76 -4.01
C LEU A 19 3.02 -4.24 -5.42
N ARG A 20 2.16 -5.26 -5.48
CA ARG A 20 1.53 -5.78 -6.70
C ARG A 20 0.03 -5.69 -6.55
N SER A 21 -0.68 -5.64 -7.65
CA SER A 21 -2.13 -5.71 -7.64
C SER A 21 -2.70 -6.42 -8.84
N LYS A 22 -3.93 -6.92 -8.67
CA LYS A 22 -4.80 -7.42 -9.75
C LYS A 22 -6.26 -7.20 -9.39
N GLY A 23 -7.07 -6.87 -10.38
CA GLY A 23 -8.48 -6.57 -10.20
C GLY A 23 -9.38 -7.78 -10.45
N LYS A 24 -10.38 -7.99 -9.59
CA LYS A 24 -11.45 -8.99 -9.74
C LYS A 24 -12.80 -8.30 -9.81
N VAL A 25 -13.70 -8.81 -10.64
CA VAL A 25 -15.12 -8.43 -10.62
C VAL A 25 -15.85 -9.41 -9.70
N ILE A 26 -16.57 -8.85 -8.74
CA ILE A 26 -17.29 -9.60 -7.70
C ILE A 26 -18.77 -9.20 -7.76
N ALA A 27 -19.66 -10.17 -7.55
CA ALA A 27 -21.09 -9.92 -7.51
C ALA A 27 -21.45 -9.05 -6.30
N ASP A 28 -22.45 -8.22 -6.48
CA ASP A 28 -22.96 -7.35 -5.42
C ASP A 28 -23.40 -8.16 -4.19
N GLY A 29 -22.98 -7.72 -3.01
CA GLY A 29 -23.25 -8.42 -1.75
C GLY A 29 -22.26 -9.54 -1.39
N GLU A 30 -21.39 -9.96 -2.31
CA GLU A 30 -20.34 -10.96 -2.02
C GLU A 30 -19.10 -10.30 -1.43
N GLN A 31 -18.41 -11.03 -0.54
CA GLN A 31 -17.09 -10.61 -0.02
C GLN A 31 -15.96 -11.04 -0.95
N PRO A 32 -14.82 -10.31 -0.98
CA PRO A 32 -13.66 -10.72 -1.75
C PRO A 32 -13.16 -12.09 -1.33
N PRO A 33 -13.22 -13.12 -2.20
CA PRO A 33 -12.76 -14.46 -1.88
C PRO A 33 -11.24 -14.58 -1.96
N ILE A 34 -10.70 -15.68 -1.47
CA ILE A 34 -9.33 -16.12 -1.77
C ILE A 34 -9.16 -16.19 -3.29
N TRP A 35 -7.96 -15.81 -3.79
CA TRP A 35 -7.69 -15.81 -5.22
C TRP A 35 -6.24 -16.25 -5.52
N GLY A 36 -6.06 -17.04 -6.58
CA GLY A 36 -4.73 -17.48 -7.02
C GLY A 36 -4.02 -16.45 -7.90
N PHE A 37 -2.69 -16.53 -7.92
CA PHE A 37 -1.86 -15.76 -8.84
C PHE A 37 -0.57 -16.52 -9.20
N ASP A 38 0.08 -16.11 -10.30
CA ASP A 38 1.37 -16.64 -10.73
C ASP A 38 2.52 -15.98 -9.96
N GLY A 39 3.05 -16.70 -8.98
CA GLY A 39 4.15 -16.23 -8.15
C GLY A 39 5.49 -16.13 -8.87
N SER A 40 5.67 -16.73 -10.05
CA SER A 40 6.91 -16.64 -10.83
C SER A 40 7.14 -15.21 -11.34
N SER A 41 6.05 -14.50 -11.64
CA SER A 41 6.09 -13.10 -12.09
C SER A 41 6.39 -12.09 -10.98
N THR A 42 6.37 -12.53 -9.74
CA THR A 42 6.54 -11.69 -8.54
C THR A 42 7.71 -12.12 -7.64
N ASN A 43 8.57 -13.00 -8.15
CA ASN A 43 9.71 -13.57 -7.42
C ASN A 43 9.30 -14.31 -6.14
N GLN A 44 8.18 -15.04 -6.20
CA GLN A 44 7.59 -15.79 -5.07
C GLN A 44 7.49 -17.29 -5.34
N ALA A 45 7.67 -17.73 -6.60
CA ALA A 45 7.63 -19.16 -6.94
C ALA A 45 8.51 -19.46 -8.17
N PRO A 46 8.96 -20.70 -8.39
CA PRO A 46 9.57 -21.12 -9.64
C PRO A 46 8.52 -21.28 -10.75
N GLY A 47 8.94 -21.15 -12.01
CA GLY A 47 8.01 -21.20 -13.16
C GLY A 47 7.28 -22.54 -13.33
N GLU A 48 7.90 -23.65 -12.96
CA GLU A 48 7.33 -25.01 -13.04
C GLU A 48 6.29 -25.32 -11.94
N ASN A 49 6.24 -24.53 -10.88
CA ASN A 49 5.26 -24.62 -9.78
C ASN A 49 4.97 -23.22 -9.25
N SER A 50 4.22 -22.45 -10.03
CA SER A 50 4.11 -21.01 -9.85
C SER A 50 2.89 -20.56 -9.05
N ASP A 51 1.99 -21.44 -8.68
CA ASP A 51 0.76 -21.08 -8.00
C ASP A 51 1.01 -20.58 -6.57
N CYS A 52 0.52 -19.36 -6.30
CA CYS A 52 0.44 -18.76 -4.98
C CYS A 52 -0.99 -18.30 -4.71
N VAL A 53 -1.31 -18.08 -3.44
CA VAL A 53 -2.65 -17.73 -2.97
C VAL A 53 -2.65 -16.35 -2.34
N LEU A 54 -3.61 -15.52 -2.73
CA LEU A 54 -3.95 -14.25 -2.09
C LEU A 54 -5.08 -14.49 -1.09
N ASN A 55 -4.78 -14.28 0.18
CA ASN A 55 -5.75 -14.35 1.26
C ASN A 55 -6.11 -12.94 1.73
N PRO A 56 -7.35 -12.46 1.53
CA PRO A 56 -7.79 -11.15 2.00
C PRO A 56 -7.67 -11.02 3.52
N VAL A 57 -7.02 -9.94 3.99
CA VAL A 57 -6.82 -9.66 5.42
C VAL A 57 -7.38 -8.31 5.84
N PHE A 58 -7.61 -7.40 4.88
CA PHE A 58 -8.25 -6.12 5.10
C PHE A 58 -8.96 -5.65 3.84
N VAL A 59 -10.13 -5.06 3.99
CA VAL A 59 -10.93 -4.53 2.89
C VAL A 59 -11.42 -3.13 3.25
N CYS A 60 -11.24 -2.19 2.33
CA CYS A 60 -11.75 -0.83 2.49
C CYS A 60 -12.36 -0.31 1.18
N PRO A 61 -13.14 0.79 1.21
CA PRO A 61 -13.56 1.48 0.00
C PRO A 61 -12.37 1.84 -0.89
N ASP A 62 -12.56 1.77 -2.22
CA ASP A 62 -11.57 2.26 -3.18
C ASP A 62 -11.79 3.77 -3.43
N PRO A 63 -10.98 4.66 -2.86
CA PRO A 63 -11.21 6.10 -2.98
C PRO A 63 -10.88 6.64 -4.38
N VAL A 64 -10.13 5.89 -5.18
CA VAL A 64 -9.72 6.31 -6.52
C VAL A 64 -10.81 5.99 -7.54
N ARG A 65 -11.37 4.78 -7.48
CA ARG A 65 -12.47 4.39 -8.38
C ARG A 65 -13.84 4.84 -7.88
N GLY A 66 -13.98 5.03 -6.58
CA GLY A 66 -15.26 5.41 -5.95
C GLY A 66 -16.34 4.34 -6.04
N GLY A 67 -17.57 4.71 -5.72
CA GLY A 67 -18.73 3.80 -5.71
C GLY A 67 -18.53 2.64 -4.74
N ASP A 68 -19.01 1.46 -5.12
CA ASP A 68 -18.94 0.24 -4.30
C ASP A 68 -17.59 -0.51 -4.46
N ASN A 69 -16.66 0.00 -5.26
CA ASN A 69 -15.35 -0.61 -5.49
C ASN A 69 -14.52 -0.71 -4.20
N LYS A 70 -13.68 -1.73 -4.12
CA LYS A 70 -12.90 -2.06 -2.91
C LYS A 70 -11.41 -2.19 -3.20
N LEU A 71 -10.60 -1.77 -2.24
CA LEU A 71 -9.21 -2.18 -2.09
C LEU A 71 -9.17 -3.37 -1.12
N VAL A 72 -8.43 -4.40 -1.47
CA VAL A 72 -8.33 -5.67 -0.73
C VAL A 72 -6.87 -5.95 -0.45
N MET A 73 -6.40 -5.67 0.76
CA MET A 73 -5.06 -6.04 1.18
C MET A 73 -5.01 -7.54 1.44
N CYS A 74 -4.01 -8.19 0.86
CA CYS A 74 -3.83 -9.63 0.94
C CYS A 74 -2.47 -10.00 1.52
N GLU A 75 -2.45 -11.10 2.24
CA GLU A 75 -1.23 -11.84 2.52
C GLU A 75 -1.06 -12.98 1.51
N VAL A 76 0.19 -13.38 1.28
CA VAL A 76 0.51 -14.46 0.35
C VAL A 76 0.66 -15.77 1.10
N LEU A 77 -0.03 -16.80 0.62
CA LEU A 77 0.06 -18.17 1.11
C LEU A 77 0.56 -19.10 0.01
N LEU A 78 1.10 -20.24 0.42
CA LEU A 78 1.35 -21.39 -0.45
C LEU A 78 0.03 -22.10 -0.79
N THR A 79 0.05 -23.03 -1.73
CA THR A 79 -1.14 -23.78 -2.15
C THR A 79 -1.71 -24.71 -1.05
N ASP A 80 -0.91 -25.03 -0.05
CA ASP A 80 -1.34 -25.76 1.16
C ASP A 80 -1.91 -24.84 2.25
N MET A 81 -2.08 -23.55 1.95
CA MET A 81 -2.58 -22.52 2.83
C MET A 81 -1.65 -22.13 3.98
N THR A 82 -0.40 -22.55 3.97
CA THR A 82 0.61 -22.07 4.91
C THR A 82 1.19 -20.72 4.44
N PRO A 83 1.67 -19.86 5.36
CA PRO A 83 2.27 -18.58 4.97
C PRO A 83 3.45 -18.77 4.00
N HIS A 84 3.44 -18.01 2.90
CA HIS A 84 4.57 -17.98 1.97
C HIS A 84 5.83 -17.41 2.67
N PRO A 85 7.07 -17.86 2.35
CA PRO A 85 8.30 -17.34 2.98
C PRO A 85 8.50 -15.82 2.87
N SER A 86 7.90 -15.14 1.86
CA SER A 86 7.90 -13.68 1.73
C SER A 86 6.81 -12.98 2.56
N ASN A 87 5.92 -13.73 3.21
CA ASN A 87 4.80 -13.19 3.99
C ASN A 87 5.25 -12.79 5.40
N THR A 88 5.87 -11.63 5.53
CA THR A 88 6.29 -11.08 6.83
C THR A 88 5.11 -10.66 7.71
N ARG A 89 3.94 -10.37 7.11
CA ARG A 89 2.73 -10.01 7.84
C ARG A 89 2.24 -11.15 8.75
N ALA A 90 2.32 -12.40 8.31
CA ALA A 90 1.87 -13.54 9.12
C ALA A 90 2.64 -13.63 10.45
N ALA A 91 3.97 -13.46 10.41
CA ALA A 91 4.79 -13.44 11.63
C ALA A 91 4.45 -12.23 12.53
N CYS A 92 4.21 -11.06 11.92
CA CYS A 92 3.78 -9.86 12.64
C CYS A 92 2.41 -10.07 13.31
N ALA A 93 1.44 -10.63 12.60
CA ALA A 93 0.10 -10.92 13.13
C ALA A 93 0.15 -11.88 14.31
N THR A 94 0.95 -12.97 14.22
CA THR A 94 1.17 -13.92 15.32
C THR A 94 1.76 -13.23 16.55
N SER A 95 2.73 -12.32 16.34
CA SER A 95 3.33 -11.56 17.44
C SER A 95 2.33 -10.58 18.06
N ALA A 96 1.55 -9.88 17.23
CA ALA A 96 0.53 -8.95 17.69
C ALA A 96 -0.54 -9.65 18.53
N GLU A 97 -1.01 -10.83 18.10
CA GLU A 97 -1.96 -11.64 18.85
C GLU A 97 -1.39 -12.08 20.21
N LYS A 98 -0.15 -12.56 20.22
CA LYS A 98 0.54 -13.01 21.46
C LYS A 98 0.63 -11.89 22.50
N PHE A 99 0.81 -10.66 22.09
CA PHE A 99 1.01 -9.51 22.96
C PHE A 99 -0.20 -8.55 22.99
N ALA A 100 -1.36 -8.97 22.51
CA ALA A 100 -2.57 -8.12 22.44
C ALA A 100 -2.97 -7.50 23.78
N ALA A 101 -2.76 -8.23 24.88
CA ALA A 101 -3.09 -7.73 26.24
C ALA A 101 -2.20 -6.56 26.71
N MET A 102 -1.10 -6.27 26.00
CA MET A 102 -0.22 -5.13 26.31
C MET A 102 -0.73 -3.80 25.76
N ASP A 103 -1.76 -3.82 24.90
CA ASP A 103 -2.35 -2.65 24.24
C ASP A 103 -1.29 -1.68 23.67
N MET A 104 -0.35 -2.23 22.91
CA MET A 104 0.77 -1.45 22.36
C MET A 104 0.31 -0.51 21.26
N TRP A 105 0.77 0.72 21.31
CA TRP A 105 0.48 1.76 20.32
C TRP A 105 1.68 1.96 19.41
N PHE A 106 1.42 2.10 18.11
CA PHE A 106 2.42 2.37 17.11
C PHE A 106 2.01 3.58 16.27
N GLY A 107 2.93 4.54 16.08
CA GLY A 107 2.79 5.62 15.11
C GLY A 107 3.55 5.25 13.84
N ILE A 108 2.98 5.54 12.68
CA ILE A 108 3.62 5.36 11.38
C ILE A 108 3.63 6.71 10.68
N GLU A 109 4.81 7.14 10.23
CA GLU A 109 4.99 8.28 9.35
C GLU A 109 5.37 7.78 7.96
N GLN A 110 4.46 7.93 7.00
CA GLN A 110 4.74 7.55 5.62
C GLN A 110 5.33 8.75 4.89
N GLU A 111 6.61 8.66 4.58
CA GLU A 111 7.35 9.68 3.84
C GLU A 111 7.49 9.29 2.37
N TYR A 112 7.41 10.26 1.47
CA TYR A 112 7.65 10.09 0.04
C TYR A 112 8.13 11.39 -0.60
N THR A 113 8.87 11.25 -1.70
CA THR A 113 9.39 12.38 -2.47
C THR A 113 8.71 12.42 -3.82
N TYR A 114 8.20 13.58 -4.21
CA TYR A 114 7.67 13.78 -5.56
C TYR A 114 8.79 13.96 -6.58
N PHE A 115 8.60 13.40 -7.76
CA PHE A 115 9.50 13.55 -8.89
C PHE A 115 8.76 14.07 -10.12
N ASP A 116 9.43 14.94 -10.87
CA ASP A 116 9.09 15.25 -12.25
C ASP A 116 10.12 14.53 -13.14
N GLY A 117 9.71 13.41 -13.73
CA GLY A 117 10.62 12.49 -14.39
C GLY A 117 11.67 11.92 -13.43
N VAL A 118 12.91 12.35 -13.56
CA VAL A 118 14.05 11.90 -12.73
C VAL A 118 14.51 12.95 -11.71
N LYS A 119 13.93 14.14 -11.73
CA LYS A 119 14.28 15.25 -10.85
C LYS A 119 13.25 15.39 -9.72
N PRO A 120 13.66 15.53 -8.44
CA PRO A 120 12.72 15.84 -7.38
C PRO A 120 11.95 17.13 -7.69
N LEU A 121 10.64 17.12 -7.45
CA LEU A 121 9.78 18.27 -7.68
C LEU A 121 10.24 19.45 -6.81
N GLY A 122 10.32 20.63 -7.41
CA GLY A 122 10.77 21.85 -6.72
C GLY A 122 12.29 22.05 -6.69
N TRP A 123 13.09 21.11 -7.16
CA TRP A 123 14.52 21.33 -7.28
C TRP A 123 14.84 22.33 -8.41
N PRO A 124 15.86 23.19 -8.25
CA PRO A 124 16.29 24.12 -9.29
C PRO A 124 16.82 23.37 -10.52
N ASP A 125 16.82 24.03 -11.68
CA ASP A 125 17.35 23.44 -12.91
C ASP A 125 18.87 23.25 -12.86
N ASN A 126 19.54 24.09 -12.09
CA ASN A 126 21.00 24.02 -11.89
C ASN A 126 21.33 24.12 -10.40
N GLY A 127 22.29 23.28 -9.96
CA GLY A 127 22.74 23.25 -8.57
C GLY A 127 21.83 22.39 -7.67
N PHE A 128 21.89 22.69 -6.38
CA PHE A 128 21.16 21.98 -5.33
C PHE A 128 20.12 22.88 -4.68
N PRO A 129 19.04 22.34 -4.12
CA PRO A 129 18.09 23.15 -3.34
C PRO A 129 18.74 23.66 -2.05
N ALA A 130 18.09 24.61 -1.41
CA ALA A 130 18.43 25.01 -0.06
C ALA A 130 18.32 23.84 0.93
N PRO A 131 18.96 23.89 2.11
CA PRO A 131 18.81 22.89 3.14
C PRO A 131 17.33 22.65 3.53
N GLN A 132 16.98 21.40 3.79
CA GLN A 132 15.59 20.96 4.08
C GLN A 132 14.92 21.77 5.20
N GLY A 133 15.66 22.26 6.19
CA GLY A 133 15.08 23.01 7.31
C GLY A 133 14.21 24.21 6.91
N GLY A 134 14.52 24.85 5.77
CA GLY A 134 13.72 25.95 5.23
C GLY A 134 12.37 25.52 4.67
N TYR A 135 12.23 24.25 4.31
CA TYR A 135 11.01 23.69 3.69
C TYR A 135 10.15 22.91 4.70
N TYR A 136 10.69 22.55 5.86
CA TYR A 136 9.94 21.77 6.85
C TYR A 136 8.73 22.54 7.38
N CYS A 137 7.54 21.95 7.18
CA CYS A 137 6.26 22.60 7.49
C CYS A 137 6.11 23.98 6.82
N GLY A 138 6.65 24.13 5.61
CA GLY A 138 6.64 25.39 4.86
C GLY A 138 5.24 25.87 4.49
N VAL A 139 5.13 27.15 4.22
CA VAL A 139 3.89 27.81 3.77
C VAL A 139 4.22 28.68 2.56
N GLY A 140 3.44 28.52 1.51
CA GLY A 140 3.60 29.29 0.28
C GLY A 140 4.01 28.43 -0.92
N SER A 141 3.74 28.94 -2.12
CA SER A 141 3.96 28.18 -3.37
C SER A 141 5.44 28.00 -3.73
N ASP A 142 6.32 28.77 -3.14
CA ASP A 142 7.77 28.73 -3.29
C ASP A 142 8.47 27.81 -2.26
N GLU A 143 7.73 27.37 -1.25
CA GLU A 143 8.24 26.49 -0.19
C GLU A 143 7.62 25.08 -0.24
N VAL A 144 6.33 24.98 -0.57
CA VAL A 144 5.57 23.73 -0.54
C VAL A 144 5.25 23.25 -1.96
N PHE A 145 6.05 22.33 -2.47
CA PHE A 145 5.84 21.73 -3.78
C PHE A 145 4.94 20.49 -3.68
N GLY A 146 3.99 20.35 -4.63
CA GLY A 146 3.10 19.18 -4.68
C GLY A 146 1.96 19.19 -3.65
N ARG A 147 1.64 20.30 -3.01
CA ARG A 147 0.56 20.41 -2.00
C ARG A 147 -0.78 19.82 -2.50
N PRO A 148 -1.25 20.08 -3.73
CA PRO A 148 -2.49 19.46 -4.20
C PRO A 148 -2.46 17.94 -4.24
N ILE A 149 -1.28 17.32 -4.44
CA ILE A 149 -1.13 15.86 -4.47
C ILE A 149 -1.27 15.28 -3.07
N VAL A 150 -0.61 15.87 -2.07
CA VAL A 150 -0.70 15.37 -0.69
C VAL A 150 -2.09 15.58 -0.09
N GLU A 151 -2.77 16.68 -0.43
CA GLU A 151 -4.17 16.91 -0.01
C GLU A 151 -5.11 15.85 -0.62
N ALA A 152 -4.99 15.58 -1.92
CA ALA A 152 -5.77 14.53 -2.57
C ALA A 152 -5.47 13.13 -2.00
N HIS A 153 -4.23 12.87 -1.59
CA HIS A 153 -3.85 11.64 -0.91
C HIS A 153 -4.45 11.55 0.49
N LEU A 154 -4.43 12.64 1.27
CA LEU A 154 -5.10 12.70 2.57
C LEU A 154 -6.59 12.39 2.45
N ASP A 155 -7.27 13.05 1.51
CA ASP A 155 -8.70 12.81 1.24
C ASP A 155 -8.95 11.35 0.87
N ALA A 156 -8.11 10.76 0.04
CA ALA A 156 -8.20 9.34 -0.32
C ALA A 156 -8.04 8.42 0.91
N CYS A 157 -7.09 8.71 1.79
CA CYS A 157 -6.90 7.96 3.04
C CYS A 157 -8.14 8.06 3.96
N ILE A 158 -8.70 9.26 4.11
CA ILE A 158 -9.93 9.48 4.90
C ILE A 158 -11.11 8.70 4.30
N HIS A 159 -11.30 8.74 2.98
CA HIS A 159 -12.36 8.01 2.30
C HIS A 159 -12.18 6.48 2.40
N ALA A 160 -10.95 6.00 2.45
CA ALA A 160 -10.64 4.59 2.69
C ALA A 160 -10.89 4.16 4.15
N GLY A 161 -11.20 5.10 5.06
CA GLY A 161 -11.44 4.83 6.48
C GLY A 161 -10.16 4.61 7.30
N LEU A 162 -9.00 5.08 6.81
CA LEU A 162 -7.75 5.02 7.56
C LEU A 162 -7.74 6.07 8.68
N ALA A 163 -7.23 5.68 9.85
CA ALA A 163 -7.06 6.57 11.00
C ALA A 163 -5.80 7.44 10.82
N ILE A 164 -5.86 8.38 9.87
CA ILE A 164 -4.76 9.31 9.60
C ILE A 164 -4.88 10.54 10.49
N ALA A 165 -3.76 10.96 11.09
CA ALA A 165 -3.73 12.06 12.05
C ALA A 165 -3.44 13.42 11.38
N GLY A 166 -2.68 13.45 10.29
CA GLY A 166 -2.31 14.70 9.62
C GLY A 166 -1.31 14.51 8.51
N ILE A 167 -0.91 15.63 7.92
CA ILE A 167 0.11 15.74 6.88
C ILE A 167 1.00 16.95 7.16
N ASN A 168 2.21 16.91 6.66
CA ASN A 168 3.09 18.07 6.49
C ASN A 168 3.88 17.92 5.19
N GLY A 169 4.37 19.01 4.66
CA GLY A 169 5.18 19.06 3.45
C GLY A 169 6.23 20.15 3.57
#